data_daba1308de3920f1acc2fbadad8c1f6d
#
_entry.id   daba1308de3920f1acc2fbadad8c1f6d
#
_cell.length_a   1.000
_cell.length_b   1.000
_cell.length_c   1.000
_cell.angle_alpha   90.00
_cell.angle_beta   90.00
_cell.angle_gamma   90.00
#
_symmetry.space_group_name_H-M   'P 1'
#
loop_
_entity.id
_entity.type
_entity.pdbx_description
1 polymer ?
#
loop_
_entity_poly.entity_id
_entity_poly.type
_entity_poly.pdbx_seq_one_letter_code
_entity_poly.pdbx_strand_id
1 'polypeptide(L)'
;MTALDDTEKKVPEMIEALSQQIHYLIGPMQDMVPLEKETDIVQKYVYLLNCRISGKVQLSMEVQSVSSMIVPKLILQPIVENAYVHGIKPKKGSGCIMIEAYAEDGVLHINVMDNGVGMDEEAVARLYRIMCGTNPGIKNEYNWQSIGLKNVNDRIKYLYGEAYGIEITSTVGIGTNVHILMPGEKCRGGNWNDDENDIGGR
;
A
#
# COMPACT_ATOMS: atom_id res chain seq x y z
N MET A 1 -19.57 -23.05 -22.76
CA MET A 1 -18.54 -22.81 -21.70
C MET A 1 -19.24 -22.02 -20.62
N THR A 2 -19.50 -22.63 -19.50
CA THR A 2 -20.40 -22.10 -18.46
C THR A 2 -19.58 -21.33 -17.41
N ALA A 3 -20.20 -20.36 -16.75
CA ALA A 3 -19.61 -19.53 -15.67
C ALA A 3 -19.01 -20.35 -14.50
N LEU A 4 -19.36 -21.61 -14.37
CA LEU A 4 -18.82 -22.57 -13.41
C LEU A 4 -17.34 -22.91 -13.71
N ASP A 5 -16.96 -23.05 -14.98
CA ASP A 5 -15.59 -23.42 -15.39
C ASP A 5 -14.58 -22.28 -15.11
N ASP A 6 -15.03 -21.03 -15.18
CA ASP A 6 -14.21 -19.85 -14.83
C ASP A 6 -14.01 -19.70 -13.32
N THR A 7 -14.98 -20.14 -12.51
CA THR A 7 -14.89 -20.05 -11.05
C THR A 7 -13.96 -21.13 -10.49
N GLU A 8 -14.02 -22.34 -11.02
CA GLU A 8 -13.14 -23.45 -10.58
C GLU A 8 -11.66 -23.16 -10.85
N LYS A 9 -11.32 -22.44 -11.94
CA LYS A 9 -9.95 -22.05 -12.24
C LYS A 9 -9.42 -20.90 -11.38
N LYS A 10 -10.31 -19.99 -10.94
CA LYS A 10 -9.92 -18.83 -10.11
C LYS A 10 -9.71 -19.17 -8.63
N VAL A 11 -10.37 -20.21 -8.12
CA VAL A 11 -10.28 -20.57 -6.70
C VAL A 11 -8.84 -20.90 -6.26
N PRO A 12 -8.06 -21.74 -6.99
CA PRO A 12 -6.66 -22.00 -6.63
C PRO A 12 -5.81 -20.74 -6.60
N GLU A 13 -5.94 -19.86 -7.59
CA GLU A 13 -5.20 -18.59 -7.66
C GLU A 13 -5.56 -17.65 -6.50
N MET A 14 -6.83 -17.62 -6.10
CA MET A 14 -7.28 -16.83 -4.93
C MET A 14 -6.70 -17.39 -3.63
N ILE A 15 -6.65 -18.71 -3.46
CA ILE A 15 -6.08 -19.37 -2.29
C ILE A 15 -4.58 -19.08 -2.23
N GLU A 16 -3.90 -19.18 -3.34
CA GLU A 16 -2.46 -18.88 -3.41
C GLU A 16 -2.18 -17.41 -3.06
N ALA A 17 -2.89 -16.45 -3.68
CA ALA A 17 -2.75 -15.03 -3.40
C ALA A 17 -3.03 -14.71 -1.92
N LEU A 18 -4.06 -15.33 -1.34
CA LEU A 18 -4.40 -15.16 0.08
C LEU A 18 -3.32 -15.75 0.99
N SER A 19 -2.83 -16.95 0.68
CA SER A 19 -1.76 -17.62 1.42
C SER A 19 -0.49 -16.76 1.44
N GLN A 20 -0.10 -16.22 0.28
CA GLN A 20 1.07 -15.35 0.17
C GLN A 20 0.91 -14.04 0.94
N GLN A 21 -0.28 -13.43 0.94
CA GLN A 21 -0.55 -12.24 1.78
C GLN A 21 -0.44 -12.57 3.26
N ILE A 22 -1.03 -13.67 3.71
CA ILE A 22 -0.96 -14.10 5.11
C ILE A 22 0.49 -14.38 5.49
N HIS A 23 1.22 -15.12 4.65
CA HIS A 23 2.63 -15.42 4.88
C HIS A 23 3.48 -14.15 4.97
N TYR A 24 3.22 -13.17 4.10
CA TYR A 24 3.89 -11.87 4.15
C TYR A 24 3.59 -11.12 5.45
N LEU A 25 2.36 -11.15 5.95
CA LEU A 25 1.97 -10.47 7.18
C LEU A 25 2.58 -11.12 8.43
N ILE A 26 2.58 -12.47 8.50
CA ILE A 26 2.95 -13.25 9.70
C ILE A 26 4.40 -13.72 9.65
N GLY A 27 5.00 -13.75 8.47
CA GLY A 27 6.35 -14.24 8.22
C GLY A 27 7.43 -13.55 9.04
N PRO A 28 8.66 -14.09 9.07
CA PRO A 28 9.73 -13.58 9.92
C PRO A 28 9.86 -12.07 9.76
N MET A 29 10.07 -11.40 10.86
CA MET A 29 10.10 -9.94 10.97
C MET A 29 11.35 -9.38 10.27
N GLN A 30 11.35 -9.38 8.94
CA GLN A 30 12.24 -8.52 8.19
C GLN A 30 11.57 -7.14 8.17
N ASP A 31 12.14 -6.19 8.90
CA ASP A 31 11.59 -4.84 8.98
C ASP A 31 11.73 -4.08 7.66
N MET A 32 12.64 -4.53 6.80
CA MET A 32 13.02 -3.89 5.54
C MET A 32 12.97 -4.90 4.39
N VAL A 33 12.39 -4.51 3.26
CA VAL A 33 12.23 -5.37 2.07
C VAL A 33 12.49 -4.55 0.80
N PRO A 34 12.82 -5.21 -0.34
CA PRO A 34 12.80 -4.54 -1.64
C PRO A 34 11.40 -4.03 -1.99
N LEU A 35 11.32 -2.88 -2.66
CA LEU A 35 10.05 -2.28 -3.08
C LEU A 35 9.22 -3.23 -3.96
N GLU A 36 9.87 -4.08 -4.75
CA GLU A 36 9.18 -5.11 -5.55
C GLU A 36 8.33 -6.07 -4.70
N LYS A 37 8.75 -6.40 -3.48
CA LYS A 37 7.95 -7.25 -2.57
C LYS A 37 6.66 -6.53 -2.13
N GLU A 38 6.75 -5.24 -1.82
CA GLU A 38 5.57 -4.43 -1.49
C GLU A 38 4.60 -4.33 -2.67
N THR A 39 5.12 -4.11 -3.89
CA THR A 39 4.30 -4.03 -5.10
C THR A 39 3.65 -5.36 -5.45
N ASP A 40 4.33 -6.49 -5.27
CA ASP A 40 3.76 -7.82 -5.45
C ASP A 40 2.58 -8.08 -4.51
N ILE A 41 2.71 -7.70 -3.24
CA ILE A 41 1.63 -7.84 -2.24
C ILE A 41 0.44 -6.96 -2.60
N VAL A 42 0.68 -5.74 -3.05
CA VAL A 42 -0.39 -4.84 -3.53
C VAL A 42 -1.12 -5.42 -4.75
N GLN A 43 -0.39 -6.02 -5.69
CA GLN A 43 -1.02 -6.70 -6.85
C GLN A 43 -1.97 -7.81 -6.41
N LYS A 44 -1.51 -8.66 -5.49
CA LYS A 44 -2.31 -9.76 -4.93
C LYS A 44 -3.53 -9.25 -4.17
N TYR A 45 -3.38 -8.16 -3.40
CA TYR A 45 -4.49 -7.51 -2.73
C TYR A 45 -5.55 -7.03 -3.73
N VAL A 46 -5.15 -6.28 -4.76
CA VAL A 46 -6.09 -5.77 -5.78
C VAL A 46 -6.71 -6.90 -6.60
N TYR A 47 -5.97 -7.98 -6.89
CA TYR A 47 -6.52 -9.18 -7.52
C TYR A 47 -7.64 -9.80 -6.67
N LEU A 48 -7.39 -10.06 -5.38
CA LEU A 48 -8.40 -10.61 -4.46
C LEU A 48 -9.59 -9.68 -4.29
N LEU A 49 -9.34 -8.37 -4.24
CA LEU A 49 -10.38 -7.35 -4.19
C LEU A 49 -11.30 -7.46 -5.42
N ASN A 50 -10.74 -7.52 -6.63
CA ASN A 50 -11.47 -7.64 -7.88
C ASN A 50 -12.26 -8.95 -8.01
N CYS A 51 -11.86 -10.01 -7.31
CA CYS A 51 -12.64 -11.24 -7.24
C CYS A 51 -13.92 -11.09 -6.39
N ARG A 52 -13.97 -10.11 -5.47
CA ARG A 52 -15.07 -9.91 -4.51
C ARG A 52 -16.06 -8.83 -4.92
N ILE A 53 -15.66 -7.89 -5.75
CA ILE A 53 -16.46 -6.71 -6.09
C ILE A 53 -17.02 -6.82 -7.50
N SER A 54 -18.19 -6.20 -7.73
CA SER A 54 -18.83 -6.15 -9.05
C SER A 54 -18.15 -5.17 -10.01
N GLY A 55 -17.40 -4.20 -9.50
CA GLY A 55 -16.58 -3.26 -10.28
C GLY A 55 -15.15 -3.76 -10.40
N LYS A 56 -14.35 -3.12 -11.26
CA LYS A 56 -12.92 -3.40 -11.36
C LYS A 56 -12.12 -2.20 -10.86
N VAL A 57 -11.15 -2.50 -9.99
CA VAL A 57 -10.07 -1.58 -9.65
C VAL A 57 -8.91 -1.87 -10.59
N GLN A 58 -8.56 -0.89 -11.41
CA GLN A 58 -7.37 -0.97 -12.27
C GLN A 58 -6.16 -0.54 -11.44
N LEU A 59 -5.09 -1.33 -11.47
CA LEU A 59 -3.83 -1.02 -10.85
C LEU A 59 -2.78 -0.81 -11.92
N SER A 60 -2.12 0.35 -11.91
CA SER A 60 -0.98 0.67 -12.76
C SER A 60 0.23 0.96 -11.88
N MET A 61 1.42 0.50 -12.28
CA MET A 61 2.65 0.71 -11.51
C MET A 61 3.83 1.05 -12.40
N GLU A 62 4.51 2.14 -12.05
CA GLU A 62 5.74 2.63 -12.69
C GLU A 62 6.85 2.72 -11.64
N VAL A 63 7.44 1.57 -11.30
CA VAL A 63 8.40 1.43 -10.20
C VAL A 63 9.72 0.74 -10.59
N GLN A 64 9.86 0.31 -11.86
CA GLN A 64 10.94 -0.57 -12.30
C GLN A 64 12.35 -0.02 -12.04
N SER A 65 12.53 1.30 -12.16
CA SER A 65 13.82 1.95 -11.96
C SER A 65 14.33 1.89 -10.51
N VAL A 66 13.42 1.65 -9.54
CA VAL A 66 13.69 1.67 -8.10
C VAL A 66 13.19 0.41 -7.39
N SER A 67 12.77 -0.62 -8.12
CA SER A 67 12.16 -1.85 -7.59
C SER A 67 13.04 -2.57 -6.56
N SER A 68 14.35 -2.49 -6.71
CA SER A 68 15.33 -3.07 -5.78
C SER A 68 15.69 -2.17 -4.59
N MET A 69 15.11 -0.97 -4.48
CA MET A 69 15.33 -0.12 -3.31
C MET A 69 14.67 -0.70 -2.07
N ILE A 70 15.33 -0.52 -0.93
CA ILE A 70 14.89 -1.06 0.35
C ILE A 70 13.92 -0.11 1.00
N VAL A 71 12.77 -0.63 1.40
CA VAL A 71 11.69 0.11 2.05
C VAL A 71 11.21 -0.64 3.31
N PRO A 72 10.63 0.06 4.28
CA PRO A 72 9.99 -0.61 5.41
C PRO A 72 8.83 -1.49 4.93
N LYS A 73 8.75 -2.71 5.45
CA LYS A 73 7.67 -3.66 5.14
C LYS A 73 6.29 -3.06 5.47
N LEU A 74 5.28 -3.33 4.64
CA LEU A 74 3.89 -2.88 4.83
C LEU A 74 3.72 -1.35 4.78
N ILE A 75 4.40 -0.68 3.84
CA ILE A 75 4.19 0.76 3.61
C ILE A 75 3.15 1.03 2.50
N LEU A 76 3.07 0.19 1.47
CA LEU A 76 2.17 0.42 0.34
C LEU A 76 0.76 -0.10 0.60
N GLN A 77 0.62 -1.29 1.15
CA GLN A 77 -0.69 -1.93 1.31
C GLN A 77 -1.68 -1.06 2.08
N PRO A 78 -1.37 -0.46 3.26
CA PRO A 78 -2.32 0.39 3.98
C PRO A 78 -2.79 1.61 3.18
N ILE A 79 -1.93 2.15 2.33
CA ILE A 79 -2.25 3.31 1.49
C ILE A 79 -3.19 2.90 0.36
N VAL A 80 -2.92 1.76 -0.30
CA VAL A 80 -3.79 1.21 -1.35
C VAL A 80 -5.15 0.79 -0.78
N GLU A 81 -5.20 0.24 0.42
CA GLU A 81 -6.45 -0.05 1.12
C GLU A 81 -7.27 1.22 1.36
N ASN A 82 -6.62 2.31 1.79
CA ASN A 82 -7.28 3.61 1.97
C ASN A 82 -7.79 4.17 0.63
N ALA A 83 -6.99 4.13 -0.42
CA ALA A 83 -7.37 4.55 -1.76
C ALA A 83 -8.64 3.83 -2.24
N TYR A 84 -8.71 2.50 -2.01
CA TYR A 84 -9.91 1.75 -2.35
C TYR A 84 -11.10 2.09 -1.45
N VAL A 85 -10.95 1.96 -0.14
CA VAL A 85 -12.07 2.03 0.82
C VAL A 85 -12.67 3.42 0.85
N HIS A 86 -11.83 4.47 0.78
CA HIS A 86 -12.25 5.87 0.93
C HIS A 86 -12.36 6.62 -0.39
N GLY A 87 -11.50 6.29 -1.36
CA GLY A 87 -11.50 6.93 -2.66
C GLY A 87 -12.49 6.27 -3.62
N ILE A 88 -12.26 5.01 -3.95
CA ILE A 88 -12.93 4.34 -5.07
C ILE A 88 -14.28 3.75 -4.69
N LYS A 89 -14.38 3.05 -3.57
CA LYS A 89 -15.61 2.39 -3.13
C LYS A 89 -16.82 3.31 -3.04
N PRO A 90 -16.71 4.55 -2.49
CA PRO A 90 -17.83 5.47 -2.44
C PRO A 90 -18.29 5.98 -3.83
N LYS A 91 -17.39 5.99 -4.81
CA LYS A 91 -17.66 6.46 -6.18
C LYS A 91 -18.67 5.61 -6.95
N LYS A 92 -18.96 4.38 -6.50
CA LYS A 92 -19.85 3.41 -7.18
C LYS A 92 -19.43 3.18 -8.63
N GLY A 93 -18.53 2.27 -8.88
CA GLY A 93 -18.08 1.91 -10.23
C GLY A 93 -16.64 1.43 -10.26
N SER A 94 -16.03 1.55 -11.43
CA SER A 94 -14.62 1.24 -11.61
C SER A 94 -13.76 2.39 -11.13
N GLY A 95 -12.62 2.06 -10.54
CA GLY A 95 -11.62 3.03 -10.13
C GLY A 95 -10.23 2.65 -10.63
N CYS A 96 -9.30 3.57 -10.51
CA CYS A 96 -7.91 3.38 -10.85
C CYS A 96 -7.04 3.76 -9.65
N ILE A 97 -6.04 2.93 -9.36
CA ILE A 97 -4.95 3.24 -8.47
C ILE A 97 -3.66 3.20 -9.29
N MET A 98 -2.86 4.23 -9.20
CA MET A 98 -1.57 4.33 -9.85
C MET A 98 -0.48 4.48 -8.80
N ILE A 99 0.58 3.69 -8.92
CA ILE A 99 1.76 3.75 -8.07
C ILE A 99 2.95 4.12 -8.95
N GLU A 100 3.53 5.27 -8.68
CA GLU A 100 4.76 5.73 -9.31
C GLU A 100 5.87 5.81 -8.27
N ALA A 101 7.08 5.33 -8.61
CA ALA A 101 8.22 5.49 -7.74
C ALA A 101 9.48 5.85 -8.54
N TYR A 102 10.23 6.82 -8.03
CA TYR A 102 11.49 7.27 -8.59
C TYR A 102 12.45 7.72 -7.49
N ALA A 103 13.73 7.78 -7.80
CA ALA A 103 14.74 8.32 -6.91
C ALA A 103 15.33 9.59 -7.49
N GLU A 104 15.40 10.65 -6.69
CA GLU A 104 16.00 11.93 -7.02
C GLU A 104 16.82 12.44 -5.84
N ASP A 105 18.02 12.89 -6.08
CA ASP A 105 18.95 13.44 -5.07
C ASP A 105 19.13 12.57 -3.79
N GLY A 106 19.10 11.24 -3.97
CA GLY A 106 19.25 10.29 -2.87
C GLY A 106 17.97 10.06 -2.06
N VAL A 107 16.84 10.62 -2.48
CA VAL A 107 15.51 10.42 -1.90
C VAL A 107 14.69 9.51 -2.79
N LEU A 108 14.00 8.53 -2.18
CA LEU A 108 13.00 7.72 -2.83
C LEU A 108 11.64 8.40 -2.67
N HIS A 109 11.00 8.68 -3.78
CA HIS A 109 9.65 9.22 -3.89
C HIS A 109 8.72 8.11 -4.34
N ILE A 110 7.61 7.90 -3.62
CA ILE A 110 6.55 6.97 -4.03
C ILE A 110 5.23 7.71 -3.98
N ASN A 111 4.54 7.80 -5.10
CA ASN A 111 3.19 8.35 -5.22
C ASN A 111 2.18 7.23 -5.35
N VAL A 112 1.16 7.24 -4.52
CA VAL A 112 -0.02 6.37 -4.63
C VAL A 112 -1.23 7.25 -4.91
N MET A 113 -1.69 7.21 -6.15
CA MET A 113 -2.77 8.06 -6.65
C MET A 113 -4.02 7.24 -6.90
N ASP A 114 -5.17 7.72 -6.43
CA ASP A 114 -6.47 7.18 -6.78
C ASP A 114 -7.32 8.22 -7.52
N ASN A 115 -8.24 7.76 -8.35
CA ASN A 115 -9.24 8.60 -9.01
C ASN A 115 -10.61 8.53 -8.30
N GLY A 116 -10.59 8.42 -6.99
CA GLY A 116 -11.78 8.30 -6.14
C GLY A 116 -12.58 9.59 -5.98
N VAL A 117 -13.32 9.66 -4.87
CA VAL A 117 -14.15 10.84 -4.56
C VAL A 117 -13.34 12.05 -4.10
N GLY A 118 -12.10 11.85 -3.68
CA GLY A 118 -11.25 12.90 -3.13
C GLY A 118 -11.75 13.45 -1.79
N MET A 119 -11.04 14.46 -1.29
CA MET A 119 -11.31 15.14 -0.01
C MET A 119 -11.25 16.65 -0.20
N ASP A 120 -12.05 17.38 0.60
CA ASP A 120 -11.90 18.82 0.73
C ASP A 120 -10.74 19.21 1.67
N GLU A 121 -10.41 20.49 1.69
CA GLU A 121 -9.29 21.00 2.49
C GLU A 121 -9.47 20.74 4.00
N GLU A 122 -10.72 20.78 4.49
CA GLU A 122 -11.01 20.52 5.91
C GLU A 122 -10.76 19.06 6.28
N ALA A 123 -11.15 18.12 5.40
CA ALA A 123 -10.92 16.69 5.58
C ALA A 123 -9.41 16.37 5.54
N VAL A 124 -8.66 16.96 4.60
CA VAL A 124 -7.20 16.82 4.52
C VAL A 124 -6.54 17.39 5.79
N ALA A 125 -6.93 18.60 6.23
CA ALA A 125 -6.39 19.20 7.45
C ALA A 125 -6.72 18.37 8.70
N ARG A 126 -7.89 17.74 8.76
CA ARG A 126 -8.28 16.81 9.83
C ARG A 126 -7.37 15.56 9.84
N LEU A 127 -7.12 15.00 8.66
CA LEU A 127 -6.23 13.84 8.51
C LEU A 127 -4.80 14.16 8.99
N TYR A 128 -4.27 15.33 8.62
CA TYR A 128 -2.96 15.79 9.13
C TYR A 128 -2.93 15.95 10.65
N ARG A 129 -4.00 16.52 11.27
CA ARG A 129 -4.08 16.62 12.74
C ARG A 129 -4.04 15.25 13.42
N ILE A 130 -4.68 14.25 12.84
CA ILE A 130 -4.63 12.86 13.34
C ILE A 130 -3.23 12.27 13.19
N MET A 131 -2.60 12.47 12.03
CA MET A 131 -1.24 12.00 11.78
C MET A 131 -0.22 12.64 12.72
N CYS A 132 -0.36 13.93 13.02
CA CYS A 132 0.53 14.65 13.94
C CYS A 132 0.21 14.43 15.43
N GLY A 133 -0.84 13.67 15.75
CA GLY A 133 -1.21 13.41 17.17
C GLY A 133 -1.70 14.64 17.93
N THR A 134 -2.04 15.73 17.25
CA THR A 134 -2.41 17.03 17.85
C THR A 134 -3.91 17.14 18.17
N ASN A 135 -4.65 16.05 18.22
CA ASN A 135 -6.09 16.08 18.49
C ASN A 135 -6.39 15.75 19.98
N PRO A 136 -6.42 16.76 20.89
CA PRO A 136 -6.69 16.54 22.31
C PRO A 136 -8.20 16.45 22.55
N GLY A 137 -8.83 15.30 22.39
CA GLY A 137 -10.14 15.16 23.01
C GLY A 137 -11.22 14.36 22.32
N ILE A 138 -11.05 13.80 21.15
CA ILE A 138 -12.11 13.03 20.50
C ILE A 138 -11.72 11.55 20.46
N LYS A 139 -11.92 10.84 21.58
CA LYS A 139 -11.70 9.39 21.69
C LYS A 139 -12.59 8.55 20.75
N ASN A 140 -13.60 9.13 20.13
CA ASN A 140 -14.59 8.43 19.32
C ASN A 140 -14.48 8.64 17.79
N GLU A 141 -13.57 9.49 17.31
CA GLU A 141 -13.34 9.68 15.87
C GLU A 141 -12.05 9.02 15.35
N TYR A 142 -11.43 8.15 16.15
CA TYR A 142 -10.41 7.26 15.62
C TYR A 142 -11.06 6.27 14.64
N ASN A 143 -11.29 6.76 13.44
CA ASN A 143 -11.65 5.88 12.35
C ASN A 143 -10.40 5.01 12.10
N TRP A 144 -10.53 3.69 12.16
CA TRP A 144 -9.46 2.70 11.87
C TRP A 144 -8.67 3.04 10.59
N GLN A 145 -9.24 3.85 9.77
CA GLN A 145 -8.82 4.34 8.47
C GLN A 145 -7.62 5.30 8.53
N SER A 146 -7.61 6.19 9.50
CA SER A 146 -6.49 7.13 9.71
C SER A 146 -5.29 6.46 10.39
N ILE A 147 -5.52 5.31 11.03
CA ILE A 147 -4.48 4.56 11.75
C ILE A 147 -3.44 4.00 10.79
N GLY A 148 -3.87 3.49 9.63
CA GLY A 148 -2.96 2.94 8.63
C GLY A 148 -1.95 3.96 8.12
N LEU A 149 -2.42 5.13 7.68
CA LEU A 149 -1.55 6.21 7.20
C LEU A 149 -0.66 6.77 8.31
N LYS A 150 -1.23 6.96 9.50
CA LYS A 150 -0.47 7.40 10.67
C LYS A 150 0.66 6.43 11.00
N ASN A 151 0.39 5.13 11.05
CA ASN A 151 1.39 4.12 11.36
C ASN A 151 2.53 4.10 10.32
N VAL A 152 2.20 4.23 9.03
CA VAL A 152 3.22 4.34 7.98
C VAL A 152 4.05 5.61 8.16
N ASN A 153 3.41 6.76 8.37
CA ASN A 153 4.09 8.04 8.59
C ASN A 153 5.00 8.01 9.82
N ASP A 154 4.48 7.57 10.95
CA ASP A 154 5.24 7.49 12.22
C ASP A 154 6.43 6.54 12.08
N ARG A 155 6.26 5.42 11.36
CA ARG A 155 7.33 4.46 11.11
C ARG A 155 8.44 5.05 10.25
N ILE A 156 8.10 5.77 9.17
CA ILE A 156 9.08 6.43 8.30
C ILE A 156 9.85 7.48 9.11
N LYS A 157 9.16 8.32 9.86
CA LYS A 157 9.78 9.34 10.71
C LYS A 157 10.66 8.74 11.80
N TYR A 158 10.23 7.64 12.41
CA TYR A 158 11.03 6.94 13.41
C TYR A 158 12.34 6.39 12.84
N LEU A 159 12.30 5.85 11.62
CA LEU A 159 13.47 5.24 10.97
C LEU A 159 14.42 6.28 10.38
N TYR A 160 13.89 7.36 9.83
CA TYR A 160 14.66 8.28 8.97
C TYR A 160 14.64 9.73 9.42
N GLY A 161 13.86 10.07 10.44
CA GLY A 161 13.74 11.43 10.97
C GLY A 161 12.59 12.25 10.37
N GLU A 162 12.37 13.43 10.94
CA GLU A 162 11.20 14.27 10.66
C GLU A 162 11.18 14.88 9.23
N ALA A 163 12.29 14.85 8.52
CA ALA A 163 12.36 15.32 7.13
C ALA A 163 11.67 14.39 6.13
N TYR A 164 11.33 13.17 6.56
CA TYR A 164 10.69 12.13 5.76
C TYR A 164 9.29 11.83 6.28
N GLY A 165 8.50 11.09 5.52
CA GLY A 165 7.13 10.74 5.91
C GLY A 165 6.17 10.76 4.75
N ILE A 166 4.92 11.14 5.03
CA ILE A 166 3.82 11.16 4.07
C ILE A 166 3.29 12.58 3.87
N GLU A 167 3.11 12.95 2.61
CA GLU A 167 2.36 14.13 2.18
C GLU A 167 1.08 13.71 1.45
N ILE A 168 -0.01 14.44 1.66
CA ILE A 168 -1.31 14.12 1.07
C ILE A 168 -1.84 15.33 0.34
N THR A 169 -2.18 15.13 -0.94
CA THR A 169 -2.92 16.10 -1.75
C THR A 169 -4.20 15.47 -2.24
N SER A 170 -5.31 16.20 -2.18
CA SER A 170 -6.61 15.67 -2.60
C SER A 170 -7.49 16.78 -3.15
N THR A 171 -8.37 16.39 -4.09
CA THR A 171 -9.37 17.31 -4.68
C THR A 171 -10.68 16.55 -4.83
N VAL A 172 -11.76 17.13 -4.33
CA VAL A 172 -13.11 16.56 -4.40
C VAL A 172 -13.48 16.26 -5.86
N GLY A 173 -13.93 15.03 -6.10
CA GLY A 173 -14.35 14.55 -7.43
C GLY A 173 -13.19 14.17 -8.37
N ILE A 174 -11.94 14.42 -7.99
CA ILE A 174 -10.76 14.06 -8.80
C ILE A 174 -10.08 12.83 -8.20
N GLY A 175 -9.74 12.85 -6.89
CA GLY A 175 -9.06 11.77 -6.20
C GLY A 175 -8.06 12.26 -5.17
N THR A 176 -7.20 11.34 -4.71
CA THR A 176 -6.16 11.60 -3.70
C THR A 176 -4.81 11.09 -4.18
N ASN A 177 -3.75 11.84 -3.89
CA ASN A 177 -2.37 11.39 -3.97
C ASN A 177 -1.77 11.34 -2.58
N VAL A 178 -1.23 10.20 -2.21
CA VAL A 178 -0.39 9.99 -1.03
C VAL A 178 1.04 9.86 -1.49
N HIS A 179 1.86 10.86 -1.17
CA HIS A 179 3.26 10.93 -1.53
C HIS A 179 4.12 10.52 -0.33
N ILE A 180 4.94 9.50 -0.49
CA ILE A 180 5.86 8.97 0.51
C ILE A 180 7.26 9.43 0.16
N LEU A 181 7.98 9.97 1.15
CA LEU A 181 9.37 10.37 1.04
C LEU A 181 10.22 9.59 2.04
N MET A 182 11.33 9.01 1.57
CA MET A 182 12.32 8.34 2.41
C MET A 182 13.70 8.32 1.73
N PRO A 183 14.79 8.01 2.45
CA PRO A 183 16.11 7.84 1.83
C PRO A 183 16.08 6.73 0.77
N GLY A 184 16.72 6.97 -0.37
CA GLY A 184 16.87 6.01 -1.46
C GLY A 184 18.03 5.04 -1.20
N GLU A 185 17.82 4.00 -0.40
CA GLU A 185 18.83 2.95 -0.15
C GLU A 185 18.66 1.78 -1.13
N LYS A 186 19.75 1.41 -1.82
CA LYS A 186 19.76 0.19 -2.63
C LYS A 186 20.13 -1.02 -1.78
N CYS A 187 19.59 -2.20 -2.14
CA CYS A 187 20.10 -3.47 -1.62
C CYS A 187 21.62 -3.51 -1.80
N ARG A 188 22.37 -3.48 -0.70
CA ARG A 188 23.79 -3.84 -0.73
C ARG A 188 23.83 -5.35 -0.98
N GLY A 189 24.16 -5.77 -2.20
CA GLY A 189 24.23 -7.12 -2.73
C GLY A 189 24.34 -8.28 -1.73
N GLY A 190 23.28 -8.54 -1.00
CA GLY A 190 23.07 -9.72 -0.20
C GLY A 190 22.03 -10.57 -0.92
N ASN A 191 22.30 -11.83 -1.12
CA ASN A 191 21.34 -12.80 -1.64
C ASN A 191 20.10 -12.79 -0.75
N TRP A 192 19.05 -12.17 -1.20
CA TRP A 192 17.70 -12.36 -0.66
C TRP A 192 17.20 -13.69 -1.22
N ASN A 193 17.84 -14.79 -0.80
CA ASN A 193 17.31 -16.12 -1.07
C ASN A 193 16.08 -16.28 -0.20
N ASP A 194 14.95 -16.50 -0.84
CA ASP A 194 13.78 -17.09 -0.22
C ASP A 194 14.25 -18.42 0.41
N ASP A 195 14.46 -18.45 1.72
CA ASP A 195 14.64 -19.69 2.48
C ASP A 195 13.29 -20.44 2.51
N GLU A 196 12.84 -20.82 1.34
CA GLU A 196 11.73 -21.75 1.11
C GLU A 196 12.28 -23.13 0.82
N ASN A 197 13.11 -23.73 1.67
CA ASN A 197 13.35 -25.19 1.63
C ASN A 197 14.24 -25.63 2.80
N ASP A 198 13.71 -25.61 4.01
CA ASP A 198 14.20 -26.56 5.03
C ASP A 198 13.10 -26.95 6.03
N ILE A 199 12.06 -27.61 5.55
CA ILE A 199 11.22 -28.48 6.37
C ILE A 199 11.22 -29.86 5.71
N GLY A 200 12.33 -30.56 5.86
CA GLY A 200 12.44 -31.91 5.38
C GLY A 200 13.63 -32.67 6.01
N GLY A 201 13.40 -33.29 7.18
CA GLY A 201 14.27 -34.38 7.56
C GLY A 201 14.88 -34.34 8.97
N ARG A 202 14.14 -34.76 9.96
CA ARG A 202 14.53 -35.87 10.88
C ARG A 202 13.41 -36.16 11.86
#